data_7cd5b34531042f9fcd42f23ae58f2aa9
#
_entry.id   7cd5b34531042f9fcd42f23ae58f2aa9
#
_cell.length_a   1.000
_cell.length_b   1.000
_cell.length_c   1.000
_cell.angle_alpha   90.00
_cell.angle_beta   90.00
_cell.angle_gamma   90.00
#
_symmetry.space_group_name_H-M   'P 1'
#
loop_
_entity.id
_entity.type
_entity.pdbx_description
1 polymer ?
#
loop_
_entity_poly.entity_id
_entity_poly.type
_entity_poly.pdbx_seq_one_letter_code
_entity_poly.pdbx_strand_id
1 'polypeptide(L)'
;LNTVPPRRGRAVKLSCGQALKIINTHGTQVVDTWCFNADDMKEFMSMEHHRAVTQSVFPAEGDLLQSNRRRPILQLEVDTSPGRHDTLIAACDVHRYALLGCNSYHDNCTDNLHAALTQIGLRTDECPSPLNLWMNIPVTDAGATEWGTPLCQPGDYVILRAMMDCVVVMSTCPQDMVPILSLIHI
;
A
#
# COMPACT_ATOMS: atom_id res chain seq x y z
N LEU A 1 18.84 0.28 8.11
CA LEU A 1 17.98 0.44 6.95
C LEU A 1 17.85 -0.90 6.22
N ASN A 2 16.61 -1.33 5.92
CA ASN A 2 16.36 -2.54 5.16
C ASN A 2 15.73 -2.16 3.83
N THR A 3 16.27 -2.66 2.72
CA THR A 3 15.71 -2.41 1.39
C THR A 3 14.70 -3.50 1.04
N VAL A 4 13.54 -3.10 0.50
CA VAL A 4 12.63 -4.02 -0.19
C VAL A 4 12.99 -3.97 -1.67
N PRO A 5 13.47 -5.07 -2.27
CA PRO A 5 13.84 -5.07 -3.68
C PRO A 5 12.62 -4.78 -4.58
N PRO A 6 12.82 -4.23 -5.79
CA PRO A 6 11.74 -4.07 -6.75
C PRO A 6 10.99 -5.40 -6.98
N ARG A 7 9.66 -5.32 -7.17
CA ARG A 7 8.78 -6.47 -7.46
C ARG A 7 8.70 -7.51 -6.33
N ARG A 8 9.04 -7.13 -5.08
CA ARG A 8 9.03 -8.03 -3.91
C ARG A 8 8.22 -7.42 -2.76
N GLY A 9 7.82 -8.30 -1.84
CA GLY A 9 7.12 -7.93 -0.62
C GLY A 9 7.98 -8.11 0.63
N ARG A 10 7.61 -7.40 1.69
CA ARG A 10 8.19 -7.54 3.03
C ARG A 10 7.15 -7.31 4.11
N ALA A 11 7.15 -8.15 5.14
CA ALA A 11 6.34 -8.00 6.33
C ALA A 11 7.20 -7.57 7.53
N VAL A 12 6.63 -6.70 8.38
CA VAL A 12 7.26 -6.18 9.60
C VAL A 12 6.24 -6.23 10.74
N LYS A 13 6.60 -6.83 11.88
CA LYS A 13 5.81 -6.78 13.12
C LYS A 13 6.12 -5.49 13.85
N LEU A 14 5.08 -4.80 14.32
CA LEU A 14 5.18 -3.60 15.13
C LEU A 14 4.35 -3.78 16.39
N SER A 15 4.92 -3.43 17.53
CA SER A 15 4.14 -3.25 18.76
C SER A 15 3.44 -1.89 18.74
N CYS A 16 2.33 -1.77 19.47
CA CYS A 16 1.60 -0.51 19.67
C CYS A 16 2.57 0.63 20.05
N GLY A 17 2.45 1.75 19.37
CA GLY A 17 3.32 2.93 19.54
C GLY A 17 4.62 2.91 18.74
N GLN A 18 5.04 1.77 18.17
CA GLN A 18 6.20 1.76 17.27
C GLN A 18 5.88 2.39 15.93
N ALA A 19 6.90 2.96 15.28
CA ALA A 19 6.77 3.61 13.99
C ALA A 19 7.63 2.92 12.93
N LEU A 20 7.08 2.84 11.71
CA LEU A 20 7.75 2.35 10.51
C LEU A 20 7.94 3.52 9.55
N LYS A 21 9.18 3.81 9.19
CA LYS A 21 9.51 4.76 8.13
C LYS A 21 9.70 4.01 6.82
N ILE A 22 8.91 4.39 5.80
CA ILE A 22 9.01 3.87 4.43
C ILE A 22 9.53 5.00 3.55
N ILE A 23 10.65 4.76 2.85
CA ILE A 23 11.34 5.76 2.02
C ILE A 23 11.21 5.36 0.56
N ASN A 24 10.74 6.28 -0.28
CA ASN A 24 10.76 6.15 -1.73
C ASN A 24 12.14 6.62 -2.26
N THR A 25 13.07 5.69 -2.36
CA THR A 25 14.47 6.01 -2.68
C THR A 25 14.62 6.77 -4.00
N HIS A 26 13.79 6.44 -4.99
CA HIS A 26 13.89 7.00 -6.34
C HIS A 26 12.74 7.93 -6.71
N GLY A 27 11.73 8.08 -5.84
CA GLY A 27 10.55 8.92 -6.12
C GLY A 27 9.58 8.37 -7.16
N THR A 28 9.76 7.13 -7.63
CA THR A 28 9.02 6.58 -8.77
C THR A 28 8.26 5.30 -8.45
N GLN A 29 8.40 4.78 -7.22
CA GLN A 29 7.88 3.49 -6.82
C GLN A 29 6.55 3.64 -6.08
N VAL A 30 5.50 2.96 -6.56
CA VAL A 30 4.26 2.73 -5.81
C VAL A 30 4.48 1.55 -4.84
N VAL A 31 4.00 1.69 -3.61
CA VAL A 31 4.09 0.66 -2.59
C VAL A 31 2.71 0.33 -2.05
N ASP A 32 2.21 -0.86 -2.42
CA ASP A 32 0.98 -1.40 -1.84
C ASP A 32 1.26 -1.78 -0.38
N THR A 33 0.45 -1.24 0.53
CA THR A 33 0.67 -1.38 1.97
C THR A 33 -0.57 -1.93 2.64
N TRP A 34 -0.40 -2.98 3.43
CA TRP A 34 -1.44 -3.59 4.27
C TRP A 34 -1.02 -3.57 5.73
N CYS A 35 -1.99 -3.65 6.62
CA CYS A 35 -1.76 -3.82 8.04
C CYS A 35 -2.78 -4.78 8.62
N PHE A 36 -2.32 -5.75 9.40
CA PHE A 36 -3.15 -6.74 10.06
C PHE A 36 -2.93 -6.66 11.58
N ASN A 37 -3.99 -6.86 12.36
CA ASN A 37 -3.86 -7.03 13.79
C ASN A 37 -3.03 -8.30 14.07
N ALA A 38 -1.99 -8.19 14.91
CA ALA A 38 -1.08 -9.29 15.20
C ALA A 38 -1.75 -10.46 15.94
N ASP A 39 -2.80 -10.18 16.70
CA ASP A 39 -3.55 -11.18 17.49
C ASP A 39 -4.69 -11.82 16.69
N ASP A 40 -5.19 -11.15 15.65
CA ASP A 40 -6.28 -11.64 14.82
C ASP A 40 -6.15 -11.11 13.38
N MET A 41 -5.55 -11.90 12.51
CA MET A 41 -5.31 -11.57 11.10
C MET A 41 -6.60 -11.31 10.29
N LYS A 42 -7.80 -11.61 10.85
CA LYS A 42 -9.08 -11.25 10.23
C LYS A 42 -9.46 -9.79 10.47
N GLU A 43 -8.77 -9.11 11.38
CA GLU A 43 -8.83 -7.67 11.50
C GLU A 43 -7.66 -7.05 10.74
N PHE A 44 -7.98 -6.25 9.73
CA PHE A 44 -7.00 -5.63 8.84
C PHE A 44 -7.37 -4.18 8.52
N MET A 45 -6.38 -3.40 8.13
CA MET A 45 -6.57 -2.04 7.62
C MET A 45 -7.47 -2.08 6.38
N SER A 46 -8.55 -1.30 6.41
CA SER A 46 -9.55 -1.27 5.35
C SER A 46 -9.74 0.14 4.81
N MET A 47 -9.45 0.31 3.55
CA MET A 47 -9.59 1.60 2.88
C MET A 47 -11.06 2.03 2.76
N GLU A 48 -11.98 1.10 2.62
CA GLU A 48 -13.42 1.37 2.59
C GLU A 48 -13.90 1.97 3.93
N HIS A 49 -13.44 1.42 5.05
CA HIS A 49 -13.79 1.91 6.37
C HIS A 49 -13.10 3.24 6.68
N HIS A 50 -11.86 3.42 6.21
CA HIS A 50 -11.13 4.68 6.35
C HIS A 50 -11.84 5.80 5.60
N ARG A 51 -12.18 5.61 4.32
CA ARG A 51 -12.93 6.61 3.53
C ARG A 51 -14.27 6.99 4.15
N ALA A 52 -14.97 6.01 4.75
CA ALA A 52 -16.25 6.27 5.42
C ALA A 52 -16.10 7.17 6.67
N VAL A 53 -14.94 7.18 7.32
CA VAL A 53 -14.64 8.03 8.48
C VAL A 53 -14.16 9.41 8.05
N THR A 54 -13.20 9.46 7.13
CA THR A 54 -12.56 10.73 6.71
C THR A 54 -13.38 11.49 5.65
N GLN A 55 -14.29 10.80 4.96
CA GLN A 55 -15.02 11.32 3.80
C GLN A 55 -14.07 11.83 2.69
N SER A 56 -12.90 11.21 2.60
CA SER A 56 -11.87 11.54 1.62
C SER A 56 -11.35 10.29 0.93
N VAL A 57 -11.00 10.40 -0.33
CA VAL A 57 -10.31 9.33 -1.08
C VAL A 57 -8.78 9.40 -0.92
N PHE A 58 -8.27 10.54 -0.42
CA PHE A 58 -6.86 10.73 -0.16
C PHE A 58 -6.62 10.80 1.35
N PRO A 59 -5.85 9.87 1.92
CA PRO A 59 -5.43 9.99 3.32
C PRO A 59 -4.45 11.16 3.47
N ALA A 60 -4.52 11.84 4.62
CA ALA A 60 -3.69 12.97 4.95
C ALA A 60 -2.79 12.69 6.15
N GLU A 61 -1.73 13.47 6.30
CA GLU A 61 -0.89 13.44 7.49
C GLU A 61 -1.75 13.71 8.75
N GLY A 62 -1.57 12.88 9.75
CA GLY A 62 -2.35 12.87 11.00
C GLY A 62 -3.52 11.89 11.00
N ASP A 63 -3.97 11.39 9.85
CA ASP A 63 -5.12 10.48 9.77
C ASP A 63 -4.87 9.17 10.51
N LEU A 64 -5.91 8.74 11.24
CA LEU A 64 -5.99 7.40 11.83
C LEU A 64 -6.59 6.43 10.81
N LEU A 65 -5.77 5.57 10.25
CA LEU A 65 -6.18 4.53 9.29
C LEU A 65 -7.00 3.47 10.00
N GLN A 66 -8.19 3.17 9.48
CA GLN A 66 -9.17 2.32 10.15
C GLN A 66 -9.03 0.85 9.77
N SER A 67 -9.26 -0.04 10.74
CA SER A 67 -9.48 -1.45 10.46
C SER A 67 -10.91 -1.70 9.94
N ASN A 68 -11.15 -2.91 9.40
CA ASN A 68 -12.50 -3.40 9.05
C ASN A 68 -13.43 -3.54 10.27
N ARG A 69 -12.92 -3.33 11.48
CA ARG A 69 -13.69 -3.22 12.74
C ARG A 69 -13.81 -1.79 13.26
N ARG A 70 -13.46 -0.80 12.42
CA ARG A 70 -13.53 0.64 12.73
C ARG A 70 -12.72 1.03 13.98
N ARG A 71 -11.57 0.39 14.14
CA ARG A 71 -10.56 0.76 15.15
C ARG A 71 -9.34 1.35 14.44
N PRO A 72 -8.68 2.37 14.98
CA PRO A 72 -7.39 2.82 14.47
C PRO A 72 -6.37 1.67 14.51
N ILE A 73 -5.75 1.35 13.38
CA ILE A 73 -4.72 0.31 13.29
C ILE A 73 -3.34 0.91 13.01
N LEU A 74 -3.28 1.95 12.17
CA LEU A 74 -2.10 2.76 11.93
C LEU A 74 -2.47 4.25 12.00
N GLN A 75 -1.48 5.11 12.18
CA GLN A 75 -1.56 6.55 11.91
C GLN A 75 -0.58 6.89 10.80
N LEU A 76 -1.02 7.65 9.80
CA LEU A 76 -0.12 8.34 8.87
C LEU A 76 0.47 9.56 9.60
N GLU A 77 1.57 9.35 10.33
CA GLU A 77 2.13 10.35 11.23
C GLU A 77 2.89 11.45 10.50
N VAL A 78 3.62 11.09 9.45
CA VAL A 78 4.39 12.02 8.62
C VAL A 78 4.26 11.61 7.17
N ASP A 79 4.13 12.59 6.29
CA ASP A 79 4.22 12.44 4.84
C ASP A 79 4.98 13.64 4.26
N THR A 80 6.16 13.39 3.69
CA THR A 80 6.99 14.43 3.06
C THR A 80 6.70 14.63 1.58
N SER A 81 5.86 13.76 1.01
CA SER A 81 5.45 13.83 -0.39
C SER A 81 4.29 14.81 -0.60
N PRO A 82 3.86 15.07 -1.84
CA PRO A 82 2.66 15.88 -2.11
C PRO A 82 1.33 15.27 -1.61
N GLY A 83 1.35 14.17 -0.83
CA GLY A 83 0.16 13.59 -0.21
C GLY A 83 -0.78 12.87 -1.19
N ARG A 84 -0.26 12.34 -2.28
CA ARG A 84 -1.05 11.56 -3.23
C ARG A 84 -0.83 10.08 -3.00
N HIS A 85 -1.76 9.48 -2.26
CA HIS A 85 -1.83 8.06 -1.98
C HIS A 85 -3.21 7.57 -2.41
N ASP A 86 -3.27 6.42 -3.07
CA ASP A 86 -4.54 5.88 -3.53
C ASP A 86 -5.13 4.90 -2.51
N THR A 87 -6.45 4.93 -2.38
CA THR A 87 -7.25 4.04 -1.55
C THR A 87 -8.33 3.30 -2.33
N LEU A 88 -8.36 3.45 -3.67
CA LEU A 88 -9.45 2.98 -4.53
C LEU A 88 -9.06 1.72 -5.31
N ILE A 89 -7.81 1.62 -5.72
CA ILE A 89 -7.35 0.58 -6.63
C ILE A 89 -6.94 -0.67 -5.84
N ALA A 90 -7.48 -1.81 -6.24
CA ALA A 90 -7.10 -3.11 -5.69
C ALA A 90 -5.65 -3.46 -6.04
N ALA A 91 -5.00 -4.26 -5.19
CA ALA A 91 -3.69 -4.82 -5.49
C ALA A 91 -3.70 -5.56 -6.83
N CYS A 92 -2.63 -5.42 -7.60
CA CYS A 92 -2.49 -6.20 -8.82
C CYS A 92 -2.32 -7.70 -8.50
N ASP A 93 -2.86 -8.54 -9.38
CA ASP A 93 -2.86 -9.98 -9.30
C ASP A 93 -2.70 -10.61 -10.69
N VAL A 94 -2.66 -11.93 -10.75
CA VAL A 94 -2.55 -12.69 -12.00
C VAL A 94 -3.71 -12.40 -12.97
N HIS A 95 -4.92 -12.14 -12.45
CA HIS A 95 -6.09 -11.86 -13.27
C HIS A 95 -6.01 -10.47 -13.89
N ARG A 96 -5.50 -9.49 -13.13
CA ARG A 96 -5.25 -8.14 -13.65
C ARG A 96 -4.26 -8.17 -14.81
N TYR A 97 -3.15 -8.91 -14.68
CA TYR A 97 -2.16 -9.01 -15.75
C TYR A 97 -2.69 -9.78 -16.97
N ALA A 98 -3.52 -10.81 -16.77
CA ALA A 98 -4.21 -11.48 -17.88
C ALA A 98 -5.12 -10.52 -18.65
N LEU A 99 -5.90 -9.66 -17.96
CA LEU A 99 -6.74 -8.63 -18.58
C LEU A 99 -5.90 -7.59 -19.37
N LEU A 100 -4.66 -7.35 -18.98
CA LEU A 100 -3.74 -6.46 -19.68
C LEU A 100 -3.01 -7.15 -20.85
N GLY A 101 -3.30 -8.43 -21.11
CA GLY A 101 -2.74 -9.19 -22.23
C GLY A 101 -1.46 -9.95 -21.91
N CYS A 102 -1.09 -10.09 -20.64
CA CYS A 102 0.04 -10.91 -20.24
C CYS A 102 -0.31 -12.40 -20.38
N ASN A 103 0.47 -13.15 -21.16
CA ASN A 103 0.23 -14.57 -21.46
C ASN A 103 1.09 -15.53 -20.59
N SER A 104 1.86 -15.01 -19.65
CA SER A 104 2.73 -15.77 -18.74
C SER A 104 2.60 -15.21 -17.33
N TYR A 105 3.19 -15.90 -16.35
CA TYR A 105 3.25 -15.39 -14.98
C TYR A 105 3.96 -14.05 -14.94
N HIS A 106 3.36 -13.12 -14.22
CA HIS A 106 3.91 -11.80 -13.91
C HIS A 106 3.93 -11.62 -12.38
N ASP A 107 5.03 -11.11 -11.83
CA ASP A 107 5.08 -10.73 -10.42
C ASP A 107 3.92 -9.78 -10.11
N ASN A 108 3.31 -9.90 -8.93
CA ASN A 108 2.16 -9.11 -8.56
C ASN A 108 2.12 -8.86 -7.05
N CYS A 109 1.35 -7.82 -6.66
CA CYS A 109 1.30 -7.40 -5.26
C CYS A 109 0.57 -8.40 -4.36
N THR A 110 -0.44 -9.10 -4.86
CA THR A 110 -1.16 -10.13 -4.10
C THR A 110 -0.24 -11.29 -3.73
N ASP A 111 0.55 -11.81 -4.67
CA ASP A 111 1.53 -12.86 -4.39
C ASP A 111 2.63 -12.37 -3.44
N ASN A 112 3.06 -11.12 -3.60
CA ASN A 112 4.04 -10.50 -2.69
C ASN A 112 3.51 -10.40 -1.26
N LEU A 113 2.23 -10.06 -1.05
CA LEU A 113 1.58 -10.07 0.27
C LEU A 113 1.68 -11.45 0.91
N HIS A 114 1.22 -12.49 0.21
CA HIS A 114 1.20 -13.85 0.73
C HIS A 114 2.62 -14.38 0.99
N ALA A 115 3.55 -14.13 0.08
CA ALA A 115 4.95 -14.54 0.24
C ALA A 115 5.61 -13.84 1.44
N ALA A 116 5.38 -12.53 1.63
CA ALA A 116 5.93 -11.79 2.75
C ALA A 116 5.40 -12.25 4.11
N LEU A 117 4.10 -12.56 4.21
CA LEU A 117 3.51 -13.13 5.42
C LEU A 117 4.06 -14.52 5.71
N THR A 118 4.18 -15.37 4.68
CA THR A 118 4.72 -16.73 4.81
C THR A 118 6.15 -16.72 5.35
N GLN A 119 7.00 -15.76 4.96
CA GLN A 119 8.38 -15.61 5.44
C GLN A 119 8.47 -15.40 6.96
N ILE A 120 7.41 -14.84 7.58
CA ILE A 120 7.36 -14.63 9.04
C ILE A 120 6.42 -15.60 9.77
N GLY A 121 6.01 -16.69 9.07
CA GLY A 121 5.16 -17.76 9.63
C GLY A 121 3.69 -17.39 9.77
N LEU A 122 3.22 -16.37 9.05
CA LEU A 122 1.82 -15.92 9.03
C LEU A 122 1.16 -16.20 7.69
N ARG A 123 -0.16 -16.15 7.66
CA ARG A 123 -0.98 -16.27 6.44
C ARG A 123 -2.28 -15.51 6.60
N THR A 124 -2.86 -15.14 5.47
CA THR A 124 -4.22 -14.63 5.32
C THR A 124 -4.87 -15.32 4.11
N ASP A 125 -6.17 -15.51 4.17
CA ASP A 125 -6.96 -16.05 3.04
C ASP A 125 -7.45 -14.92 2.13
N GLU A 126 -7.30 -13.66 2.55
CA GLU A 126 -7.79 -12.48 1.86
C GLU A 126 -6.65 -11.56 1.42
N CYS A 127 -6.87 -10.83 0.33
CA CYS A 127 -6.06 -9.69 -0.07
C CYS A 127 -6.94 -8.43 0.01
N PRO A 128 -6.98 -7.74 1.16
CA PRO A 128 -7.75 -6.51 1.29
C PRO A 128 -7.26 -5.43 0.32
N SER A 129 -8.10 -4.43 0.03
CA SER A 129 -7.65 -3.25 -0.72
C SER A 129 -6.52 -2.55 0.04
N PRO A 130 -5.34 -2.37 -0.56
CA PRO A 130 -4.19 -1.76 0.10
C PRO A 130 -4.33 -0.25 0.23
N LEU A 131 -3.55 0.35 1.10
CA LEU A 131 -3.11 1.73 0.96
C LEU A 131 -1.98 1.74 -0.07
N ASN A 132 -2.22 2.33 -1.25
CA ASN A 132 -1.25 2.44 -2.33
C ASN A 132 -0.43 3.72 -2.14
N LEU A 133 0.68 3.62 -1.40
CA LEU A 133 1.55 4.77 -1.15
C LEU A 133 2.12 5.30 -2.47
N TRP A 134 2.03 6.63 -2.64
CA TRP A 134 2.54 7.41 -3.79
C TRP A 134 1.88 7.07 -5.15
N MET A 135 0.79 6.32 -5.14
CA MET A 135 0.02 6.05 -6.34
C MET A 135 -0.89 7.25 -6.65
N ASN A 136 -0.67 7.86 -7.80
CA ASN A 136 -1.41 9.03 -8.23
C ASN A 136 -2.61 8.61 -9.09
N ILE A 137 -3.80 8.61 -8.50
CA ILE A 137 -5.07 8.30 -9.18
C ILE A 137 -6.00 9.51 -9.06
N PRO A 138 -5.90 10.49 -9.97
CA PRO A 138 -6.86 11.58 -10.03
C PRO A 138 -8.29 11.05 -10.21
N VAL A 139 -9.23 11.64 -9.47
CA VAL A 139 -10.66 11.37 -9.59
C VAL A 139 -11.32 12.63 -10.16
N THR A 140 -12.03 12.50 -11.25
CA THR A 140 -12.76 13.61 -11.89
C THR A 140 -14.08 13.88 -11.18
N ASP A 141 -14.69 15.05 -11.42
CA ASP A 141 -16.02 15.40 -10.88
C ASP A 141 -17.12 14.40 -11.33
N ALA A 142 -16.92 13.74 -12.47
CA ALA A 142 -17.79 12.68 -12.96
C ALA A 142 -17.53 11.30 -12.32
N GLY A 143 -16.56 11.20 -11.40
CA GLY A 143 -16.18 9.95 -10.73
C GLY A 143 -15.29 9.01 -11.55
N ALA A 144 -14.78 9.44 -12.70
CA ALA A 144 -13.79 8.68 -13.45
C ALA A 144 -12.41 8.79 -12.78
N THR A 145 -11.61 7.71 -12.88
CA THR A 145 -10.23 7.67 -12.40
C THR A 145 -9.26 7.66 -13.57
N GLU A 146 -8.09 8.24 -13.36
CA GLU A 146 -7.01 8.28 -14.36
C GLU A 146 -5.72 7.69 -13.78
N TRP A 147 -4.86 7.17 -14.66
CA TRP A 147 -3.55 6.68 -14.27
C TRP A 147 -2.54 7.82 -14.36
N GLY A 148 -2.03 8.26 -13.21
CA GLY A 148 -0.99 9.29 -13.14
C GLY A 148 0.34 8.74 -12.65
N THR A 149 1.43 9.37 -13.08
CA THR A 149 2.76 9.08 -12.55
C THR A 149 2.88 9.56 -11.09
N PRO A 150 3.70 8.91 -10.25
CA PRO A 150 3.99 9.39 -8.90
C PRO A 150 4.46 10.84 -8.89
N LEU A 151 4.02 11.60 -7.91
CA LEU A 151 4.39 13.01 -7.73
C LEU A 151 5.51 13.20 -6.69
N CYS A 152 5.89 12.13 -5.99
CA CYS A 152 6.93 12.17 -4.98
C CYS A 152 8.33 12.37 -5.58
N GLN A 153 9.23 12.89 -4.76
CA GLN A 153 10.63 13.12 -5.10
C GLN A 153 11.51 12.00 -4.53
N PRO A 154 12.72 11.77 -5.09
CA PRO A 154 13.67 10.86 -4.49
C PRO A 154 13.95 11.20 -3.02
N GLY A 155 13.77 10.20 -2.15
CA GLY A 155 13.97 10.36 -0.71
C GLY A 155 12.74 10.77 0.08
N ASP A 156 11.60 11.08 -0.56
CA ASP A 156 10.34 11.27 0.13
C ASP A 156 9.97 10.02 0.94
N TYR A 157 9.32 10.23 2.07
CA TYR A 157 8.97 9.14 2.98
C TYR A 157 7.65 9.38 3.69
N VAL A 158 7.07 8.29 4.16
CA VAL A 158 5.99 8.31 5.16
C VAL A 158 6.46 7.67 6.46
N ILE A 159 5.87 8.09 7.57
CA ILE A 159 5.98 7.40 8.86
C ILE A 159 4.59 6.89 9.23
N LEU A 160 4.49 5.58 9.42
CA LEU A 160 3.28 4.91 9.90
C LEU A 160 3.50 4.47 11.34
N ARG A 161 2.67 4.99 12.26
CA ARG A 161 2.70 4.60 13.67
C ARG A 161 1.65 3.54 13.95
N ALA A 162 2.04 2.46 14.62
CA ALA A 162 1.15 1.39 15.04
C ALA A 162 0.24 1.86 16.20
N MET A 163 -1.07 1.72 16.03
CA MET A 163 -2.08 2.04 17.04
C MET A 163 -2.52 0.81 17.84
N MET A 164 -2.05 -0.37 17.45
CA MET A 164 -2.17 -1.66 18.12
C MET A 164 -1.00 -2.53 17.70
N ASP A 165 -0.78 -3.66 18.36
CA ASP A 165 0.18 -4.66 17.88
C ASP A 165 -0.25 -5.17 16.51
N CYS A 166 0.60 -5.02 15.51
CA CYS A 166 0.20 -5.25 14.13
C CYS A 166 1.34 -5.78 13.25
N VAL A 167 0.96 -6.25 12.07
CA VAL A 167 1.87 -6.68 11.02
C VAL A 167 1.64 -5.79 9.80
N VAL A 168 2.62 -4.99 9.45
CA VAL A 168 2.61 -4.18 8.23
C VAL A 168 3.27 -4.97 7.11
N VAL A 169 2.61 -5.08 5.97
CA VAL A 169 3.14 -5.70 4.76
C VAL A 169 3.24 -4.67 3.66
N MET A 170 4.36 -4.64 2.98
CA MET A 170 4.64 -3.74 1.87
C MET A 170 4.99 -4.55 0.63
N SER A 171 4.49 -4.13 -0.52
CA SER A 171 4.89 -4.65 -1.84
C SER A 171 5.35 -3.51 -2.72
N THR A 172 6.58 -3.57 -3.21
CA THR A 172 7.03 -2.68 -4.28
C THR A 172 6.34 -3.10 -5.57
N CYS A 173 5.29 -2.34 -5.95
CA CYS A 173 4.37 -2.72 -7.03
C CYS A 173 5.11 -2.99 -8.33
N PRO A 174 4.93 -4.17 -8.95
CA PRO A 174 5.60 -4.53 -10.21
C PRO A 174 4.84 -4.10 -11.46
N GLN A 175 3.82 -3.23 -11.34
CA GLN A 175 2.95 -2.85 -12.44
C GLN A 175 3.71 -1.97 -13.46
N ASP A 176 4.06 -2.57 -14.58
CA ASP A 176 4.79 -1.94 -15.70
C ASP A 176 3.95 -1.86 -17.00
N MET A 177 2.69 -2.35 -16.96
CA MET A 177 1.79 -2.36 -18.13
C MET A 177 0.82 -1.17 -18.18
N VAL A 178 0.81 -0.32 -17.14
CA VAL A 178 0.06 0.95 -17.10
C VAL A 178 0.95 2.03 -16.46
N PRO A 179 0.75 3.32 -16.78
CA PRO A 179 1.68 4.40 -16.40
C PRO A 179 1.54 4.85 -14.94
N ILE A 180 1.54 3.91 -13.98
CA ILE A 180 1.54 4.22 -12.55
C ILE A 180 2.94 4.25 -11.93
N LEU A 181 3.94 3.78 -12.65
CA LEU A 181 5.34 3.91 -12.28
C LEU A 181 5.98 4.88 -13.27
N SER A 182 6.84 5.76 -12.80
CA SER A 182 7.67 6.55 -13.70
C SER A 182 8.76 5.62 -14.26
N LEU A 183 8.53 5.10 -15.46
CA LEU A 183 9.45 4.19 -16.16
C LEU A 183 10.70 4.93 -16.70
N ILE A 184 11.30 5.76 -15.87
CA ILE A 184 12.65 6.27 -16.17
C ILE A 184 13.60 5.39 -15.37
N HIS A 185 14.01 4.31 -15.95
CA HIS A 185 15.17 3.49 -15.60
C HIS A 185 14.85 1.99 -15.63
N ILE A 186 14.99 1.47 -16.80
CA ILE A 186 15.57 0.14 -16.98
C ILE A 186 17.01 0.35 -17.47
#